data_dd287c1a00574f3164fadf2df60eff8e
#
_entry.id   dd287c1a00574f3164fadf2df60eff8e
#
_cell.length_a   1.000
_cell.length_b   1.000
_cell.length_c   1.000
_cell.angle_alpha   90.00
_cell.angle_beta   90.00
_cell.angle_gamma   90.00
#
_symmetry.space_group_name_H-M   'P 1'
#
loop_
_entity.id
_entity.type
_entity.pdbx_description
1 polymer ?
#
loop_
_entity_poly.entity_id
_entity_poly.type
_entity_poly.pdbx_seq_one_letter_code
_entity_poly.pdbx_strand_id
1 'polypeptide(L)'
;MMIEMSRALVIALLMSSFAMPMASGHGANDFSIIMRGSSIQPGVAEVMQNDSVTFYNVADANRTIRVDLDGDGEYDQRCETEPSNSSSMRDECSFILDWDRWPAGSYYLDIFENGTIWNTLNLTVMHDYHEEAGPPTGYSFNSEDSADEDASGTNDGLLAMSVMLILVFLVVVNRLMGMDE
;
A
#
# COMPACT_ATOMS: atom_id res chain seq x y z
N MET A 1 12.61 10.52 -44.65
CA MET A 1 11.82 9.45 -44.01
C MET A 1 12.22 9.12 -42.60
N MET A 2 13.52 9.01 -42.21
CA MET A 2 13.94 8.70 -40.83
C MET A 2 13.68 9.84 -39.80
N ILE A 3 13.72 11.11 -40.21
CA ILE A 3 13.55 12.27 -39.29
C ILE A 3 12.08 12.44 -38.89
N GLU A 4 11.14 12.14 -39.76
CA GLU A 4 9.68 12.25 -39.51
C GLU A 4 9.19 11.15 -38.54
N MET A 5 9.68 9.92 -38.70
CA MET A 5 9.41 8.83 -37.74
C MET A 5 9.90 9.16 -36.32
N SER A 6 11.02 9.84 -36.19
CA SER A 6 11.58 10.25 -34.89
C SER A 6 10.68 11.27 -34.19
N ARG A 7 10.08 12.23 -34.91
CA ARG A 7 9.19 13.26 -34.34
C ARG A 7 7.87 12.67 -33.87
N ALA A 8 7.26 11.78 -34.66
CA ALA A 8 6.03 11.09 -34.29
C ALA A 8 6.22 10.21 -33.03
N LEU A 9 7.36 9.53 -32.92
CA LEU A 9 7.69 8.68 -31.80
C LEU A 9 7.90 9.48 -30.50
N VAL A 10 8.54 10.65 -30.58
CA VAL A 10 8.72 11.56 -29.45
C VAL A 10 7.39 12.12 -28.95
N ILE A 11 6.48 12.51 -29.88
CA ILE A 11 5.15 13.01 -29.50
C ILE A 11 4.32 11.91 -28.87
N ALA A 12 4.35 10.69 -29.39
CA ALA A 12 3.64 9.54 -28.81
C ALA A 12 4.17 9.21 -27.40
N LEU A 13 5.47 9.30 -27.18
CA LEU A 13 6.10 9.08 -25.86
C LEU A 13 5.71 10.16 -24.85
N LEU A 14 5.64 11.42 -25.28
CA LEU A 14 5.19 12.54 -24.44
C LEU A 14 3.71 12.41 -24.09
N MET A 15 2.86 11.98 -25.01
CA MET A 15 1.42 11.78 -24.75
C MET A 15 1.18 10.60 -23.80
N SER A 16 1.97 9.54 -23.88
CA SER A 16 1.84 8.38 -22.99
C SER A 16 2.17 8.72 -21.53
N SER A 17 3.02 9.71 -21.27
CA SER A 17 3.37 10.14 -19.91
C SER A 17 2.22 10.86 -19.17
N PHE A 18 1.25 11.43 -19.89
CA PHE A 18 0.06 12.04 -19.29
C PHE A 18 -1.06 11.04 -19.01
N ALA A 19 -0.96 9.80 -19.50
CA ALA A 19 -1.97 8.77 -19.33
C ALA A 19 -1.69 7.85 -18.11
N MET A 20 -0.68 8.17 -17.28
CA MET A 20 -0.46 7.38 -16.08
C MET A 20 -1.52 7.71 -15.03
N PRO A 21 -2.38 6.74 -14.64
CA PRO A 21 -3.27 6.96 -13.51
C PRO A 21 -2.40 7.23 -12.28
N MET A 22 -2.69 8.29 -11.56
CA MET A 22 -2.15 8.47 -10.22
C MET A 22 -2.77 7.39 -9.34
N ALA A 23 -2.11 6.24 -9.24
CA ALA A 23 -2.45 5.26 -8.24
C ALA A 23 -2.01 5.83 -6.89
N SER A 24 -2.95 6.45 -6.18
CA SER A 24 -2.82 6.71 -4.76
C SER A 24 -3.05 5.37 -4.06
N GLY A 25 -2.00 4.56 -3.97
CA GLY A 25 -2.00 3.39 -3.12
C GLY A 25 -1.71 3.85 -1.69
N HIS A 26 -2.67 3.78 -0.79
CA HIS A 26 -2.38 3.65 0.62
C HIS A 26 -1.82 2.24 0.78
N GLY A 27 -0.50 2.09 0.65
CA GLY A 27 0.19 0.85 0.97
C GLY A 27 0.16 0.64 2.46
N ALA A 28 -0.07 -0.60 2.91
CA ALA A 28 0.24 -1.00 4.27
C ALA A 28 1.70 -0.64 4.56
N ASN A 29 1.94 0.05 5.69
CA ASN A 29 3.30 0.36 6.11
C ASN A 29 3.89 -0.84 6.83
N ASP A 30 5.21 -0.98 6.78
CA ASP A 30 5.95 -1.96 7.57
C ASP A 30 6.72 -1.26 8.67
N PHE A 31 6.43 -1.64 9.92
CA PHE A 31 7.11 -1.11 11.09
C PHE A 31 8.20 -2.09 11.53
N SER A 32 9.45 -1.65 11.50
CA SER A 32 10.61 -2.49 11.73
C SER A 32 11.04 -2.50 13.19
N ILE A 33 11.17 -3.68 13.78
CA ILE A 33 11.70 -3.93 15.12
C ILE A 33 13.03 -4.66 15.00
N ILE A 34 14.10 -4.09 15.53
CA ILE A 34 15.44 -4.68 15.48
C ILE A 34 15.76 -5.34 16.83
N MET A 35 16.00 -6.64 16.83
CA MET A 35 16.38 -7.44 17.98
C MET A 35 17.90 -7.66 17.99
N ARG A 36 18.62 -6.96 18.87
CA ARG A 36 20.08 -7.11 19.06
C ARG A 36 20.38 -8.15 20.11
N GLY A 37 21.66 -8.44 20.37
CA GLY A 37 22.07 -9.41 21.40
C GLY A 37 21.51 -9.10 22.80
N SER A 38 21.41 -7.83 23.19
CA SER A 38 20.99 -7.41 24.53
C SER A 38 19.85 -6.39 24.56
N SER A 39 19.29 -5.98 23.42
CA SER A 39 18.27 -4.94 23.34
C SER A 39 17.35 -5.10 22.15
N ILE A 40 16.14 -4.57 22.30
CA ILE A 40 15.15 -4.41 21.21
C ILE A 40 15.01 -2.93 20.88
N GLN A 41 14.83 -2.60 19.60
CA GLN A 41 14.66 -1.22 19.13
C GLN A 41 13.60 -1.13 18.04
N PRO A 42 12.56 -0.31 18.25
CA PRO A 42 12.18 0.34 19.50
C PRO A 42 11.62 -0.68 20.51
N GLY A 43 11.57 -0.32 21.80
CA GLY A 43 10.95 -1.12 22.85
C GLY A 43 9.45 -0.86 23.03
N VAL A 44 8.95 0.19 22.39
CA VAL A 44 7.54 0.58 22.32
C VAL A 44 7.24 0.97 20.87
N ALA A 45 6.12 0.51 20.33
CA ALA A 45 5.71 0.81 18.96
C ALA A 45 4.24 1.21 18.94
N GLU A 46 3.90 2.16 18.06
CA GLU A 46 2.54 2.55 17.72
C GLU A 46 2.36 2.32 16.23
N VAL A 47 1.37 1.52 15.85
CA VAL A 47 1.17 1.06 14.47
C VAL A 47 -0.31 1.09 14.15
N MET A 48 -0.68 1.36 12.93
CA MET A 48 -2.07 1.35 12.48
C MET A 48 -2.54 -0.07 12.13
N GLN A 49 -3.83 -0.32 12.25
CA GLN A 49 -4.43 -1.52 11.67
C GLN A 49 -4.13 -1.58 10.17
N ASN A 50 -4.06 -2.78 9.62
CA ASN A 50 -3.66 -3.11 8.25
C ASN A 50 -2.17 -2.85 7.91
N ASP A 51 -1.39 -2.30 8.83
CA ASP A 51 0.07 -2.28 8.69
C ASP A 51 0.68 -3.63 9.10
N SER A 52 1.99 -3.77 8.91
CA SER A 52 2.76 -4.92 9.38
C SER A 52 3.83 -4.51 10.39
N VAL A 53 4.18 -5.43 11.26
CA VAL A 53 5.32 -5.29 12.18
C VAL A 53 6.30 -6.41 11.89
N THR A 54 7.50 -6.04 11.43
CA THR A 54 8.56 -6.98 11.08
C THR A 54 9.68 -6.96 12.10
N PHE A 55 9.99 -8.11 12.64
CA PHE A 55 11.08 -8.33 13.60
C PHE A 55 12.32 -8.83 12.86
N TYR A 56 13.40 -8.07 12.95
CA TYR A 56 14.72 -8.41 12.41
C TYR A 56 15.64 -8.89 13.51
N ASN A 57 16.06 -10.12 13.45
CA ASN A 57 17.00 -10.70 14.40
C ASN A 57 18.44 -10.49 13.93
N VAL A 58 19.17 -9.61 14.60
CA VAL A 58 20.59 -9.34 14.32
C VAL A 58 21.51 -9.95 15.39
N ALA A 59 21.03 -10.97 16.11
CA ALA A 59 21.78 -11.70 17.13
C ALA A 59 22.10 -13.13 16.66
N ASP A 60 22.99 -13.81 17.39
CA ASP A 60 23.45 -15.15 17.08
C ASP A 60 22.55 -16.27 17.67
N ALA A 61 21.35 -15.92 18.15
CA ALA A 61 20.41 -16.85 18.78
C ALA A 61 19.06 -16.84 18.08
N ASN A 62 18.37 -17.99 18.06
CA ASN A 62 16.99 -18.09 17.60
C ASN A 62 16.06 -17.31 18.56
N ARG A 63 15.06 -16.64 18.00
CA ARG A 63 14.04 -15.97 18.79
C ARG A 63 12.65 -16.33 18.33
N THR A 64 11.73 -16.45 19.27
CA THR A 64 10.32 -16.67 19.01
C THR A 64 9.54 -15.53 19.62
N ILE A 65 8.77 -14.83 18.82
CA ILE A 65 7.87 -13.76 19.25
C ILE A 65 6.49 -14.36 19.41
N ARG A 66 5.86 -14.11 20.56
CA ARG A 66 4.51 -14.61 20.88
C ARG A 66 3.65 -13.50 21.44
N VAL A 67 2.36 -13.58 21.13
CA VAL A 67 1.37 -12.63 21.62
C VAL A 67 0.09 -13.34 22.02
N ASP A 68 -0.46 -12.93 23.15
CA ASP A 68 -1.79 -13.23 23.64
C ASP A 68 -2.69 -12.06 23.22
N LEU A 69 -3.64 -12.31 22.30
CA LEU A 69 -4.45 -11.26 21.70
C LEU A 69 -5.72 -10.97 22.49
N ASP A 70 -6.27 -11.96 23.17
CA ASP A 70 -7.54 -11.84 23.90
C ASP A 70 -7.36 -11.71 25.42
N GLY A 71 -6.14 -11.87 25.93
CA GLY A 71 -5.80 -11.71 27.33
C GLY A 71 -6.18 -12.90 28.20
N ASP A 72 -6.35 -14.09 27.63
CA ASP A 72 -6.69 -15.30 28.36
C ASP A 72 -5.49 -16.01 29.02
N GLY A 73 -4.27 -15.56 28.69
CA GLY A 73 -3.01 -16.11 29.18
C GLY A 73 -2.39 -17.17 28.27
N GLU A 74 -3.02 -17.52 27.16
CA GLU A 74 -2.48 -18.38 26.14
C GLU A 74 -2.01 -17.55 24.94
N TYR A 75 -0.97 -18.01 24.24
CA TYR A 75 -0.47 -17.28 23.09
C TYR A 75 -1.20 -17.69 21.81
N ASP A 76 -1.92 -16.77 21.18
CA ASP A 76 -2.70 -16.96 19.95
C ASP A 76 -1.87 -16.98 18.70
N GLN A 77 -0.81 -16.18 18.68
CA GLN A 77 0.06 -16.06 17.51
C GLN A 77 1.53 -16.14 17.90
N ARG A 78 2.30 -16.63 16.95
CA ARG A 78 3.76 -16.68 17.07
C ARG A 78 4.42 -16.52 15.72
N CYS A 79 5.64 -15.96 15.72
CA CYS A 79 6.58 -16.08 14.62
C CYS A 79 7.99 -16.37 15.13
N GLU A 80 8.84 -16.91 14.28
CA GLU A 80 10.17 -17.40 14.67
C GLU A 80 11.23 -16.82 13.74
N THR A 81 12.37 -16.45 14.32
CA THR A 81 13.54 -16.00 13.58
C THR A 81 14.73 -16.88 13.89
N GLU A 82 15.52 -17.19 12.87
CA GLU A 82 16.83 -17.84 13.01
C GLU A 82 17.90 -16.80 13.41
N PRO A 83 19.11 -17.23 13.82
CA PRO A 83 20.23 -16.32 14.05
C PRO A 83 20.57 -15.54 12.80
N SER A 84 21.02 -14.30 12.98
CA SER A 84 21.44 -13.45 11.87
C SER A 84 22.52 -14.14 11.04
N ASN A 85 22.23 -14.29 9.74
CA ASN A 85 23.15 -14.83 8.78
C ASN A 85 22.97 -14.07 7.46
N SER A 86 24.05 -13.54 6.92
CA SER A 86 24.07 -12.73 5.70
C SER A 86 23.50 -13.42 4.45
N SER A 87 23.23 -14.72 4.50
CA SER A 87 22.67 -15.52 3.42
C SER A 87 21.28 -16.09 3.70
N SER A 88 20.69 -15.84 4.88
CA SER A 88 19.37 -16.35 5.26
C SER A 88 18.34 -15.20 5.28
N MET A 89 17.15 -15.43 4.73
CA MET A 89 15.97 -14.58 4.91
C MET A 89 15.11 -15.07 6.09
N ARG A 90 15.62 -15.96 6.95
CA ARG A 90 14.91 -16.52 8.10
C ARG A 90 15.25 -15.81 9.41
N ASP A 91 16.07 -14.77 9.34
CA ASP A 91 16.38 -13.88 10.44
C ASP A 91 15.33 -12.78 10.62
N GLU A 92 14.23 -12.85 9.88
CA GLU A 92 13.08 -11.96 10.01
C GLU A 92 11.77 -12.72 10.12
N CYS A 93 10.77 -12.14 10.81
CA CYS A 93 9.40 -12.59 10.82
C CYS A 93 8.43 -11.43 11.04
N SER A 94 7.20 -11.54 10.52
CA SER A 94 6.25 -10.44 10.51
C SER A 94 4.87 -10.86 11.02
N PHE A 95 4.19 -9.91 11.67
CA PHE A 95 2.75 -9.96 11.92
C PHE A 95 2.06 -8.92 11.06
N ILE A 96 0.99 -9.33 10.35
CA ILE A 96 0.07 -8.42 9.68
C ILE A 96 -1.03 -8.10 10.68
N LEU A 97 -1.23 -6.81 10.94
CA LEU A 97 -2.19 -6.32 11.94
C LEU A 97 -3.58 -6.17 11.32
N ASP A 98 -4.12 -7.27 10.79
CA ASP A 98 -5.46 -7.25 10.22
C ASP A 98 -6.51 -6.91 11.31
N TRP A 99 -7.50 -6.12 10.94
CA TRP A 99 -8.49 -5.57 11.87
C TRP A 99 -9.38 -6.63 12.56
N ASP A 100 -9.51 -7.82 11.95
CA ASP A 100 -10.30 -8.91 12.51
C ASP A 100 -9.58 -9.59 13.67
N ARG A 101 -8.25 -9.73 13.57
CA ARG A 101 -7.43 -10.43 14.61
C ARG A 101 -6.77 -9.47 15.56
N TRP A 102 -6.47 -8.24 15.11
CA TRP A 102 -5.79 -7.23 15.89
C TRP A 102 -6.70 -6.01 16.12
N PRO A 103 -7.72 -6.11 16.99
CA PRO A 103 -8.49 -4.95 17.43
C PRO A 103 -7.57 -3.82 17.88
N ALA A 104 -8.00 -2.56 17.74
CA ALA A 104 -7.22 -1.46 18.29
C ALA A 104 -7.09 -1.60 19.80
N GLY A 105 -5.86 -1.49 20.30
CA GLY A 105 -5.54 -1.74 21.70
C GLY A 105 -4.04 -1.84 21.95
N SER A 106 -3.68 -2.19 23.18
CA SER A 106 -2.28 -2.38 23.58
C SER A 106 -2.01 -3.86 23.80
N TYR A 107 -0.94 -4.34 23.22
CA TYR A 107 -0.50 -5.72 23.24
C TYR A 107 0.93 -5.83 23.75
N TYR A 108 1.21 -6.93 24.47
CA TYR A 108 2.56 -7.29 24.89
C TYR A 108 3.03 -8.46 24.04
N LEU A 109 4.08 -8.23 23.26
CA LEU A 109 4.70 -9.27 22.45
C LEU A 109 5.92 -9.79 23.18
N ASP A 110 5.83 -10.99 23.72
CA ASP A 110 6.90 -11.62 24.45
C ASP A 110 7.89 -12.30 23.49
N ILE A 111 9.14 -11.94 23.61
CA ILE A 111 10.24 -12.45 22.81
C ILE A 111 11.01 -13.47 23.63
N PHE A 112 10.98 -14.70 23.16
CA PHE A 112 11.66 -15.82 23.80
C PHE A 112 13.03 -16.09 23.17
N GLU A 113 14.00 -16.34 24.01
CA GLU A 113 15.30 -16.87 23.63
C GLU A 113 15.60 -18.09 24.52
N ASN A 114 15.93 -19.23 23.93
CA ASN A 114 16.18 -20.49 24.66
C ASN A 114 15.05 -20.91 25.62
N GLY A 115 13.79 -20.62 25.25
CA GLY A 115 12.62 -21.01 26.04
C GLY A 115 12.28 -20.09 27.21
N THR A 116 13.02 -19.01 27.43
CA THR A 116 12.74 -17.99 28.44
C THR A 116 12.42 -16.65 27.79
N ILE A 117 11.59 -15.84 28.44
CA ILE A 117 11.31 -14.48 27.99
C ILE A 117 12.61 -13.68 28.08
N TRP A 118 13.11 -13.24 26.93
CA TRP A 118 14.30 -12.42 26.80
C TRP A 118 13.95 -10.93 26.89
N ASN A 119 12.84 -10.53 26.24
CA ASN A 119 12.34 -9.15 26.23
C ASN A 119 10.84 -9.14 25.91
N THR A 120 10.18 -8.00 26.14
CA THR A 120 8.78 -7.77 25.78
C THR A 120 8.67 -6.44 25.04
N LEU A 121 8.03 -6.43 23.87
CA LEU A 121 7.66 -5.25 23.13
C LEU A 121 6.25 -4.80 23.55
N ASN A 122 6.08 -3.52 23.85
CA ASN A 122 4.76 -2.91 24.01
C ASN A 122 4.31 -2.35 22.66
N LEU A 123 3.28 -2.94 22.08
CA LEU A 123 2.70 -2.56 20.79
C LEU A 123 1.32 -1.93 21.02
N THR A 124 1.13 -0.71 20.55
CA THR A 124 -0.21 -0.08 20.47
C THR A 124 -0.68 -0.13 19.02
N VAL A 125 -1.79 -0.80 18.79
CA VAL A 125 -2.49 -0.85 17.50
C VAL A 125 -3.57 0.21 17.51
N MET A 126 -3.49 1.14 16.58
CA MET A 126 -4.44 2.24 16.41
C MET A 126 -5.46 1.91 15.32
N HIS A 127 -6.67 2.42 15.47
CA HIS A 127 -7.65 2.34 14.40
C HIS A 127 -7.17 3.07 13.16
N ASP A 128 -7.33 2.43 12.03
CA ASP A 128 -7.17 3.05 10.72
C ASP A 128 -8.48 3.81 10.39
N TYR A 129 -8.59 5.03 10.93
CA TYR A 129 -9.69 5.93 10.56
C TYR A 129 -9.33 6.58 9.23
N HIS A 130 -9.64 5.92 8.13
CA HIS A 130 -9.87 6.65 6.90
C HIS A 130 -11.25 7.31 7.04
N GLU A 131 -11.30 8.61 7.33
CA GLU A 131 -12.41 9.41 6.83
C GLU A 131 -12.34 9.21 5.30
N GLU A 132 -13.15 8.29 4.79
CA GLU A 132 -13.44 8.33 3.37
C GLU A 132 -13.99 9.72 3.11
N ALA A 133 -13.14 10.61 2.63
CA ALA A 133 -13.59 11.80 1.96
C ALA A 133 -14.52 11.26 0.89
N GLY A 134 -15.82 11.37 1.14
CA GLY A 134 -16.83 10.86 0.22
C GLY A 134 -16.48 11.36 -1.18
N PRO A 135 -16.87 10.66 -2.22
CA PRO A 135 -16.50 11.01 -3.58
C PRO A 135 -16.71 12.52 -3.75
N PRO A 136 -15.76 13.24 -4.38
CA PRO A 136 -15.85 14.69 -4.56
C PRO A 136 -17.25 15.02 -5.04
N THR A 137 -17.91 16.01 -4.45
CA THR A 137 -19.27 16.43 -4.81
C THR A 137 -19.37 16.56 -6.33
N GLY A 138 -20.08 15.65 -6.98
CA GLY A 138 -20.18 15.53 -8.44
C GLY A 138 -19.90 14.11 -8.98
N TYR A 139 -19.42 13.19 -8.15
CA TYR A 139 -19.33 11.77 -8.52
C TYR A 139 -20.52 11.01 -7.91
N SER A 140 -21.48 10.62 -8.74
CA SER A 140 -22.49 9.62 -8.37
C SER A 140 -22.10 8.29 -9.02
N PHE A 141 -21.75 7.30 -8.18
CA PHE A 141 -21.78 5.92 -8.65
C PHE A 141 -23.24 5.50 -8.77
N ASN A 142 -23.66 5.10 -9.96
CA ASN A 142 -24.97 4.47 -10.15
C ASN A 142 -25.00 3.16 -9.35
N SER A 143 -25.53 3.20 -8.13
CA SER A 143 -26.11 2.01 -7.53
C SER A 143 -27.40 1.74 -8.31
N GLU A 144 -27.43 0.62 -9.02
CA GLU A 144 -28.66 0.08 -9.58
C GLU A 144 -29.63 -0.22 -8.42
N ASP A 145 -30.47 0.76 -8.09
CA ASP A 145 -31.84 0.53 -7.65
C ASP A 145 -32.58 1.86 -7.54
N SER A 146 -33.71 1.92 -8.21
CA SER A 146 -34.74 2.96 -8.21
C SER A 146 -34.70 3.90 -9.41
N ALA A 147 -35.60 3.58 -10.32
CA ALA A 147 -36.13 4.50 -11.31
C ALA A 147 -36.58 5.81 -10.65
N ASP A 148 -36.03 6.93 -11.11
CA ASP A 148 -36.80 8.12 -11.46
C ASP A 148 -35.93 9.08 -12.27
N GLU A 149 -36.58 9.64 -13.28
CA GLU A 149 -36.08 10.43 -14.40
C GLU A 149 -35.39 11.73 -13.96
N ASP A 150 -34.52 12.23 -14.86
CA ASP A 150 -33.93 13.57 -14.96
C ASP A 150 -32.52 13.79 -14.37
N ALA A 151 -31.50 13.30 -15.09
CA ALA A 151 -30.19 13.97 -15.13
C ALA A 151 -29.48 13.72 -16.49
N SER A 152 -30.07 14.25 -17.54
CA SER A 152 -29.39 14.54 -18.81
C SER A 152 -28.50 15.78 -18.60
N GLY A 153 -27.19 15.61 -18.40
CA GLY A 153 -26.37 16.81 -18.36
C GLY A 153 -24.86 16.70 -18.22
N THR A 154 -24.28 15.58 -17.82
CA THR A 154 -22.83 15.58 -17.47
C THR A 154 -21.95 14.67 -18.34
N ASN A 155 -22.50 13.73 -19.05
CA ASN A 155 -21.73 12.86 -19.97
C ASN A 155 -21.42 13.53 -21.31
N ASP A 156 -22.21 14.49 -21.72
CA ASP A 156 -22.01 15.21 -23.00
C ASP A 156 -20.75 16.09 -22.98
N GLY A 157 -20.37 16.66 -21.84
CA GLY A 157 -19.16 17.47 -21.72
C GLY A 157 -17.88 16.67 -21.83
N LEU A 158 -17.83 15.50 -21.20
CA LEU A 158 -16.68 14.58 -21.26
C LEU A 158 -16.56 13.92 -22.65
N LEU A 159 -17.67 13.53 -23.25
CA LEU A 159 -17.73 13.04 -24.62
C LEU A 159 -17.32 14.13 -25.62
N ALA A 160 -17.80 15.36 -25.45
CA ALA A 160 -17.42 16.48 -26.31
C ALA A 160 -15.92 16.81 -26.20
N MET A 161 -15.34 16.79 -24.96
CA MET A 161 -13.89 16.97 -24.76
C MET A 161 -13.06 15.85 -25.39
N SER A 162 -13.49 14.59 -25.27
CA SER A 162 -12.76 13.46 -25.85
C SER A 162 -12.81 13.48 -27.38
N VAL A 163 -13.97 13.81 -27.96
CA VAL A 163 -14.12 13.97 -29.43
C VAL A 163 -13.26 15.13 -29.92
N MET A 164 -13.24 16.27 -29.24
CA MET A 164 -12.38 17.41 -29.59
C MET A 164 -10.91 17.04 -29.60
N LEU A 165 -10.43 16.31 -28.57
CA LEU A 165 -9.05 15.85 -28.48
C LEU A 165 -8.69 14.90 -29.64
N ILE A 166 -9.60 13.98 -30.01
CA ILE A 166 -9.41 13.08 -31.16
C ILE A 166 -9.36 13.85 -32.47
N LEU A 167 -10.23 14.85 -32.67
CA LEU A 167 -10.25 15.67 -33.88
C LEU A 167 -8.97 16.51 -33.99
N VAL A 168 -8.50 17.13 -32.89
CA VAL A 168 -7.22 17.87 -32.87
C VAL A 168 -6.06 16.95 -33.21
N PHE A 169 -6.05 15.74 -32.65
CA PHE A 169 -5.02 14.74 -32.93
C PHE A 169 -5.02 14.34 -34.42
N LEU A 170 -6.19 14.08 -35.00
CA LEU A 170 -6.32 13.73 -36.44
C LEU A 170 -5.88 14.87 -37.35
N VAL A 171 -6.18 16.12 -36.99
CA VAL A 171 -5.72 17.31 -37.75
C VAL A 171 -4.20 17.46 -37.70
N VAL A 172 -3.61 17.25 -36.53
CA VAL A 172 -2.14 17.31 -36.35
C VAL A 172 -1.44 16.19 -37.13
N VAL A 173 -1.95 14.97 -37.04
CA VAL A 173 -1.44 13.82 -37.79
C VAL A 173 -1.54 14.04 -39.28
N ASN A 174 -2.69 14.55 -39.79
CA ASN A 174 -2.91 14.82 -41.21
C ASN A 174 -1.99 15.95 -41.74
N ARG A 175 -1.74 16.98 -40.92
CA ARG A 175 -0.75 18.03 -41.24
C ARG A 175 0.67 17.52 -41.29
N LEU A 176 1.04 16.60 -40.39
CA LEU A 176 2.40 16.03 -40.33
C LEU A 176 2.62 15.07 -41.53
N MET A 177 1.58 14.33 -41.96
CA MET A 177 1.68 13.42 -43.10
C MET A 177 1.52 14.12 -44.48
N GLY A 178 0.90 15.30 -44.51
CA GLY A 178 0.66 16.05 -45.75
C GLY A 178 1.72 17.11 -46.11
N MET A 179 2.82 17.18 -45.37
CA MET A 179 3.92 18.10 -45.64
C MET A 179 5.03 17.52 -46.54
N ASP A 180 4.80 16.39 -47.16
CA ASP A 180 5.76 15.70 -48.06
C ASP A 180 5.34 15.78 -49.56
N GLU A 181 4.52 16.76 -49.99
CA GLU A 181 4.31 17.08 -51.43
C GLU A 181 4.92 18.43 -51.80
#